data_dda398856c4e001b44e1937e0cb1c498
#
_entry.id   dda398856c4e001b44e1937e0cb1c498
#
_cell.length_a   1.000
_cell.length_b   1.000
_cell.length_c   1.000
_cell.angle_alpha   90.00
_cell.angle_beta   90.00
_cell.angle_gamma   90.00
#
_symmetry.space_group_name_H-M   'P 1'
#
loop_
_entity.id
_entity.type
_entity.pdbx_description
1 polymer ?
#
loop_
_entity_poly.entity_id
_entity_poly.type
_entity_poly.pdbx_seq_one_letter_code
_entity_poly.pdbx_strand_id
1 'polypeptide(L)'
;MTAMVGLLQAPPGTRLYKRLQREGRLVNEMSGDNVDGSTNIIPKMGLEALRQGYREILDQIYAPQFYYERVLTFLREYKPPRIRVHLEPQYVVALGRSIYQLGIRGVERAHYWRLFFWTLFRRPRLFPLAITLAIYGFHFRQVIALRVG
;
A
#
# COMPACT_ATOMS: atom_id res chain seq x y z
N MET A 1 7.39 -0.07 4.55
CA MET A 1 7.34 0.13 3.10
C MET A 1 5.93 0.32 2.56
N THR A 2 4.93 -0.20 3.22
CA THR A 2 3.51 0.08 2.93
C THR A 2 3.05 1.29 3.72
N ALA A 3 2.31 2.20 3.09
CA ALA A 3 1.68 3.33 3.74
C ALA A 3 0.16 3.07 3.80
N MET A 4 -0.41 3.19 4.99
CA MET A 4 -1.86 3.18 5.14
C MET A 4 -2.33 4.63 5.13
N VAL A 5 -3.11 4.99 4.13
CA VAL A 5 -3.70 6.32 4.00
C VAL A 5 -5.20 6.15 4.11
N GLY A 6 -5.83 6.93 4.96
CA GLY A 6 -7.28 6.92 5.14
C GLY A 6 -7.82 8.34 5.24
N LEU A 7 -9.09 8.52 4.94
CA LEU A 7 -9.77 9.77 5.18
C LEU A 7 -10.01 9.96 6.68
N LEU A 8 -9.86 11.19 7.15
CA LEU A 8 -10.09 11.50 8.56
C LEU A 8 -11.54 11.20 8.93
N GLN A 9 -11.72 10.45 10.01
CA GLN A 9 -13.01 10.22 10.64
C GLN A 9 -13.02 10.84 12.04
N ALA A 10 -14.19 11.26 12.49
CA ALA A 10 -14.38 11.80 13.83
C ALA A 10 -15.06 10.76 14.73
N PRO A 11 -14.30 10.05 15.59
CA PRO A 11 -14.88 9.06 16.51
C PRO A 11 -15.80 9.72 17.54
N PRO A 12 -16.96 9.11 17.86
CA PRO A 12 -17.85 9.57 18.90
C PRO A 12 -17.13 9.80 20.23
N GLY A 13 -17.54 10.81 20.97
CA GLY A 13 -16.94 11.16 22.26
C GLY A 13 -15.69 12.03 22.21
N THR A 14 -15.02 12.14 21.04
CA THR A 14 -13.82 12.99 20.88
C THR A 14 -14.15 14.49 20.83
N ARG A 15 -13.13 15.33 21.11
CA ARG A 15 -13.28 16.80 20.98
C ARG A 15 -13.59 17.20 19.53
N LEU A 16 -13.01 16.50 18.55
CA LEU A 16 -13.28 16.72 17.13
C LEU A 16 -14.74 16.45 16.80
N TYR A 17 -15.28 15.32 17.24
CA TYR A 17 -16.68 14.95 17.04
C TYR A 17 -17.63 16.02 17.59
N LYS A 18 -17.44 16.42 18.86
CA LYS A 18 -18.26 17.44 19.53
C LYS A 18 -18.21 18.81 18.81
N ARG A 19 -17.04 19.18 18.27
CA ARG A 19 -16.89 20.41 17.49
C ARG A 19 -17.66 20.32 16.17
N LEU A 20 -17.45 19.26 15.42
CA LEU A 20 -18.10 19.07 14.12
C LEU A 20 -19.61 18.90 14.25
N GLN A 21 -20.07 18.30 15.33
CA GLN A 21 -21.50 18.21 15.66
C GLN A 21 -22.11 19.61 15.85
N ARG A 22 -21.44 20.49 16.61
CA ARG A 22 -21.89 21.90 16.78
C ARG A 22 -21.84 22.70 15.48
N GLU A 23 -20.90 22.39 14.60
CA GLU A 23 -20.78 23.03 13.28
C GLU A 23 -21.76 22.43 12.24
N GLY A 24 -22.56 21.41 12.58
CA GLY A 24 -23.44 20.71 11.62
C GLY A 24 -22.70 19.97 10.50
N ARG A 25 -21.48 19.53 10.77
CA ARG A 25 -20.55 18.96 9.77
C ARG A 25 -20.29 17.46 9.98
N LEU A 26 -21.21 16.76 10.61
CA LEU A 26 -21.18 15.30 10.69
C LEU A 26 -22.25 14.72 9.76
N VAL A 27 -21.87 13.67 9.02
CA VAL A 27 -22.73 12.88 8.13
C VAL A 27 -22.47 11.43 8.48
N ASN A 28 -23.50 10.66 8.69
CA ASN A 28 -23.43 9.21 8.91
C ASN A 28 -22.62 8.76 10.13
N GLU A 29 -22.76 7.47 10.44
CA GLU A 29 -21.93 6.81 11.42
C GLU A 29 -20.53 6.52 10.85
N MET A 30 -19.56 6.41 11.73
CA MET A 30 -18.19 6.05 11.37
C MET A 30 -18.14 4.58 10.93
N SER A 31 -17.58 4.30 9.76
CA SER A 31 -17.43 2.92 9.26
C SER A 31 -16.43 2.09 10.10
N GLY A 32 -15.48 2.76 10.74
CA GLY A 32 -14.38 2.11 11.44
C GLY A 32 -13.31 1.50 10.54
N ASP A 33 -13.50 1.49 9.22
CA ASP A 33 -12.50 1.05 8.25
C ASP A 33 -11.75 2.28 7.69
N ASN A 34 -10.43 2.32 7.90
CA ASN A 34 -9.60 3.43 7.44
C ASN A 34 -9.22 3.33 5.94
N VAL A 35 -9.62 2.27 5.27
CA VAL A 35 -9.18 1.96 3.88
C VAL A 35 -10.34 1.96 2.89
N ASP A 36 -11.57 2.12 3.35
CA ASP A 36 -12.78 2.14 2.51
C ASP A 36 -13.03 3.47 1.79
N GLY A 37 -12.20 4.49 2.06
CA GLY A 37 -12.39 5.83 1.51
C GLY A 37 -13.61 6.57 2.06
N SER A 38 -14.18 6.11 3.18
CA SER A 38 -15.30 6.77 3.85
C SER A 38 -14.85 7.85 4.84
N THR A 39 -15.70 8.83 5.06
CA THR A 39 -15.56 9.83 6.12
C THR A 39 -16.93 10.19 6.65
N ASN A 40 -17.02 10.42 7.94
CA ASN A 40 -18.23 10.95 8.58
C ASN A 40 -18.20 12.47 8.75
N ILE A 41 -17.24 13.14 8.07
CA ILE A 41 -17.05 14.59 8.16
C ILE A 41 -17.46 15.25 6.84
N ILE A 42 -18.17 16.36 6.90
CA ILE A 42 -18.35 17.26 5.76
C ILE A 42 -17.09 18.14 5.66
N PRO A 43 -16.22 17.89 4.66
CA PRO A 43 -15.00 18.66 4.51
C PRO A 43 -15.30 20.04 3.95
N LYS A 44 -14.53 21.08 4.37
CA LYS A 44 -14.69 22.45 3.87
C LYS A 44 -14.37 22.58 2.37
N MET A 45 -13.51 21.71 1.83
CA MET A 45 -13.15 21.69 0.41
C MET A 45 -14.17 20.97 -0.48
N GLY A 46 -15.20 20.37 0.10
CA GLY A 46 -16.14 19.51 -0.62
C GLY A 46 -15.71 18.03 -0.62
N LEU A 47 -16.70 17.14 -0.65
CA LEU A 47 -16.44 15.70 -0.55
C LEU A 47 -15.75 15.16 -1.80
N GLU A 48 -16.14 15.66 -2.98
CA GLU A 48 -15.53 15.22 -4.24
C GLU A 48 -14.05 15.61 -4.36
N ALA A 49 -13.71 16.86 -3.99
CA ALA A 49 -12.32 17.30 -3.97
C ALA A 49 -11.47 16.48 -2.98
N LEU A 50 -12.05 16.15 -1.81
CA LEU A 50 -11.39 15.28 -0.83
C LEU A 50 -11.14 13.87 -1.39
N ARG A 51 -12.14 13.26 -2.03
CA ARG A 51 -12.05 11.93 -2.63
C ARG A 51 -11.06 11.90 -3.78
N GLN A 52 -11.10 12.91 -4.65
CA GLN A 52 -10.15 13.02 -5.75
C GLN A 52 -8.72 13.12 -5.24
N GLY A 53 -8.44 14.02 -4.29
CA GLY A 53 -7.11 14.13 -3.69
C GLY A 53 -6.66 12.86 -2.98
N TYR A 54 -7.57 12.12 -2.35
CA TYR A 54 -7.29 10.82 -1.76
C TYR A 54 -6.87 9.78 -2.81
N ARG A 55 -7.59 9.69 -3.94
CA ARG A 55 -7.22 8.82 -5.07
C ARG A 55 -5.85 9.17 -5.63
N GLU A 56 -5.60 10.45 -5.90
CA GLU A 56 -4.32 10.93 -6.43
C GLU A 56 -3.14 10.58 -5.51
N ILE A 57 -3.32 10.70 -4.19
CA ILE A 57 -2.31 10.30 -3.20
C ILE A 57 -2.05 8.79 -3.27
N LEU A 58 -3.10 7.97 -3.30
CA LEU A 58 -2.96 6.52 -3.37
C LEU A 58 -2.30 6.08 -4.68
N ASP A 59 -2.72 6.65 -5.80
CA ASP A 59 -2.15 6.37 -7.11
C ASP A 59 -0.66 6.72 -7.14
N GLN A 60 -0.27 7.86 -6.59
CA GLN A 60 1.12 8.26 -6.51
C GLN A 60 1.94 7.34 -5.58
N ILE A 61 1.41 6.99 -4.41
CA ILE A 61 2.11 6.13 -3.45
C ILE A 61 2.32 4.73 -4.01
N TYR A 62 1.32 4.18 -4.72
CA TYR A 62 1.35 2.81 -5.20
C TYR A 62 1.65 2.67 -6.68
N ALA A 63 1.90 3.77 -7.41
CA ALA A 63 2.42 3.69 -8.78
C ALA A 63 3.68 2.82 -8.82
N PRO A 64 3.77 1.87 -9.75
CA PRO A 64 4.87 0.90 -9.80
C PRO A 64 6.25 1.54 -9.69
N GLN A 65 6.50 2.59 -10.47
CA GLN A 65 7.78 3.31 -10.48
C GLN A 65 8.19 3.78 -9.08
N PHE A 66 7.33 4.49 -8.35
CA PHE A 66 7.64 5.03 -7.03
C PHE A 66 7.68 3.94 -5.96
N TYR A 67 6.78 2.96 -6.06
CA TYR A 67 6.76 1.84 -5.11
C TYR A 67 8.05 1.01 -5.19
N TYR A 68 8.45 0.58 -6.39
CA TYR A 68 9.66 -0.24 -6.56
C TYR A 68 10.94 0.53 -6.25
N GLU A 69 11.00 1.84 -6.48
CA GLU A 69 12.14 2.66 -6.07
C GLU A 69 12.27 2.73 -4.54
N ARG A 70 11.15 2.93 -3.82
CA ARG A 70 11.17 2.88 -2.35
C ARG A 70 11.59 1.51 -1.82
N VAL A 71 11.11 0.43 -2.44
CA VAL A 71 11.53 -0.94 -2.07
C VAL A 71 13.04 -1.12 -2.28
N LEU A 72 13.57 -0.69 -3.42
CA LEU A 72 15.01 -0.77 -3.70
C LEU A 72 15.84 0.06 -2.72
N THR A 73 15.41 1.28 -2.41
CA THR A 73 16.08 2.13 -1.42
C THR A 73 16.09 1.48 -0.05
N PHE A 74 14.93 0.99 0.40
CA PHE A 74 14.85 0.24 1.65
C PHE A 74 15.78 -0.97 1.67
N LEU A 75 15.78 -1.79 0.62
CA LEU A 75 16.62 -2.98 0.56
C LEU A 75 18.12 -2.66 0.50
N ARG A 76 18.52 -1.47 0.04
CA ARG A 76 19.91 -1.00 0.08
C ARG A 76 20.38 -0.71 1.49
N GLU A 77 19.53 -0.10 2.29
CA GLU A 77 19.84 0.36 3.65
C GLU A 77 19.56 -0.70 4.72
N TYR A 78 18.61 -1.57 4.47
CA TYR A 78 18.17 -2.58 5.43
C TYR A 78 19.25 -3.59 5.76
N LYS A 79 19.55 -3.71 7.03
CA LYS A 79 20.47 -4.72 7.59
C LYS A 79 19.62 -5.82 8.21
N PRO A 80 19.52 -7.02 7.57
CA PRO A 80 18.71 -8.10 8.12
C PRO A 80 19.34 -8.59 9.42
N PRO A 81 18.50 -8.94 10.42
CA PRO A 81 18.97 -9.64 11.59
C PRO A 81 19.60 -10.98 11.19
N ARG A 82 20.55 -11.49 11.99
CA ARG A 82 21.24 -12.76 11.73
C ARG A 82 20.36 -13.99 11.98
N ILE A 83 19.07 -13.90 11.70
CA ILE A 83 18.12 -15.01 11.86
C ILE A 83 18.14 -15.82 10.57
N ARG A 84 18.34 -17.13 10.69
CA ARG A 84 18.18 -18.05 9.55
C ARG A 84 16.69 -18.24 9.28
N VAL A 85 16.23 -17.72 8.16
CA VAL A 85 14.86 -17.98 7.68
C VAL A 85 14.90 -19.36 7.00
N HIS A 86 14.13 -20.31 7.49
CA HIS A 86 13.92 -21.58 6.80
C HIS A 86 13.07 -21.32 5.57
N LEU A 87 13.56 -21.72 4.41
CA LEU A 87 12.80 -21.64 3.16
C LEU A 87 11.80 -22.80 3.13
N GLU A 88 10.55 -22.49 3.37
CA GLU A 88 9.46 -23.48 3.25
C GLU A 88 9.02 -23.62 1.77
N PRO A 89 8.49 -24.79 1.37
CA PRO A 89 8.03 -25.04 -0.01
C PRO A 89 7.02 -24.02 -0.52
N GLN A 90 6.23 -23.43 0.38
CA GLN A 90 5.27 -22.37 0.04
C GLN A 90 5.91 -21.13 -0.58
N TYR A 91 7.19 -20.83 -0.23
CA TYR A 91 7.91 -19.71 -0.83
C TYR A 91 8.23 -19.94 -2.32
N VAL A 92 8.46 -21.19 -2.71
CA VAL A 92 8.70 -21.56 -4.11
C VAL A 92 7.41 -21.37 -4.94
N VAL A 93 6.27 -21.77 -4.39
CA VAL A 93 4.97 -21.59 -5.03
C VAL A 93 4.64 -20.11 -5.14
N ALA A 94 4.87 -19.32 -4.07
CA ALA A 94 4.66 -17.87 -4.09
C ALA A 94 5.58 -17.18 -5.11
N LEU A 95 6.84 -17.62 -5.23
CA LEU A 95 7.78 -17.12 -6.23
C LEU A 95 7.27 -17.41 -7.64
N GLY A 96 6.86 -18.64 -7.94
CA GLY A 96 6.31 -19.01 -9.25
C GLY A 96 5.07 -18.18 -9.62
N ARG A 97 4.15 -17.99 -8.67
CA ARG A 97 2.98 -17.12 -8.86
C ARG A 97 3.36 -15.65 -9.08
N SER A 98 4.35 -15.14 -8.35
CA SER A 98 4.81 -13.76 -8.51
C SER A 98 5.47 -13.54 -9.87
N ILE A 99 6.28 -14.47 -10.34
CA ILE A 99 6.88 -14.43 -11.70
C ILE A 99 5.79 -14.38 -12.75
N TYR A 100 4.78 -15.23 -12.64
CA TYR A 100 3.68 -15.26 -13.59
C TYR A 100 2.85 -13.97 -13.58
N GLN A 101 2.41 -13.55 -12.40
CA GLN A 101 1.51 -12.41 -12.26
C GLN A 101 2.22 -11.06 -12.46
N LEU A 102 3.41 -10.88 -11.89
CA LEU A 102 4.14 -9.61 -11.88
C LEU A 102 5.16 -9.52 -13.02
N GLY A 103 5.83 -10.65 -13.31
CA GLY A 103 6.90 -10.70 -14.29
C GLY A 103 6.42 -10.89 -15.74
N ILE A 104 5.28 -11.57 -15.94
CA ILE A 104 4.77 -11.89 -17.28
C ILE A 104 3.53 -11.07 -17.62
N ARG A 105 2.49 -11.14 -16.78
CA ARG A 105 1.20 -10.46 -17.02
C ARG A 105 1.16 -9.02 -16.53
N GLY A 106 1.98 -8.67 -15.54
CA GLY A 106 1.94 -7.37 -14.87
C GLY A 106 2.38 -6.21 -15.75
N VAL A 107 1.68 -5.08 -15.67
CA VAL A 107 2.08 -3.82 -16.30
C VAL A 107 3.44 -3.35 -15.76
N GLU A 108 3.78 -3.77 -14.56
CA GLU A 108 4.99 -3.44 -13.82
C GLU A 108 6.18 -4.39 -14.06
N ARG A 109 6.09 -5.27 -15.07
CA ARG A 109 7.09 -6.31 -15.34
C ARG A 109 8.54 -5.80 -15.38
N ALA A 110 8.79 -4.62 -15.95
CA ALA A 110 10.13 -4.05 -16.03
C ALA A 110 10.68 -3.70 -14.61
N HIS A 111 9.85 -3.11 -13.74
CA HIS A 111 10.22 -2.78 -12.37
C HIS A 111 10.40 -4.05 -11.51
N TYR A 112 9.53 -5.06 -11.72
CA TYR A 112 9.64 -6.35 -11.06
C TYR A 112 10.96 -7.05 -11.40
N TRP A 113 11.31 -7.18 -12.68
CA TRP A 113 12.55 -7.82 -13.11
C TRP A 113 13.79 -7.07 -12.67
N ARG A 114 13.76 -5.73 -12.68
CA ARG A 114 14.83 -4.90 -12.11
C ARG A 114 15.05 -5.20 -10.64
N LEU A 115 13.99 -5.26 -9.83
CA LEU A 115 14.07 -5.62 -8.41
C LEU A 115 14.58 -7.05 -8.23
N PHE A 116 14.04 -8.00 -9.00
CA PHE A 116 14.37 -9.42 -8.96
C PHE A 116 15.86 -9.64 -9.17
N PHE A 117 16.40 -9.23 -10.31
CA PHE A 117 17.81 -9.43 -10.63
C PHE A 117 18.73 -8.61 -9.74
N TRP A 118 18.38 -7.36 -9.43
CA TRP A 118 19.16 -6.55 -8.52
C TRP A 118 19.32 -7.23 -7.15
N THR A 119 18.23 -7.75 -6.58
CA THR A 119 18.27 -8.38 -5.27
C THR A 119 18.98 -9.73 -5.32
N LEU A 120 18.72 -10.53 -6.35
CA LEU A 120 19.34 -11.85 -6.53
C LEU A 120 20.87 -11.76 -6.59
N PHE A 121 21.41 -10.78 -7.34
CA PHE A 121 22.85 -10.66 -7.55
C PHE A 121 23.56 -9.80 -6.49
N ARG A 122 22.89 -8.77 -5.99
CA ARG A 122 23.51 -7.83 -5.04
C ARG A 122 23.26 -8.17 -3.56
N ARG A 123 22.07 -8.72 -3.26
CA ARG A 123 21.64 -9.00 -1.90
C ARG A 123 20.82 -10.29 -1.79
N PRO A 124 21.37 -11.47 -2.11
CA PRO A 124 20.62 -12.73 -2.17
C PRO A 124 19.91 -13.08 -0.86
N ARG A 125 20.46 -12.68 0.29
CA ARG A 125 19.83 -12.89 1.61
C ARG A 125 18.50 -12.11 1.77
N LEU A 126 18.29 -11.05 1.01
CA LEU A 126 17.08 -10.23 1.03
C LEU A 126 16.11 -10.60 -0.09
N PHE A 127 16.46 -11.57 -0.93
CA PHE A 127 15.64 -11.96 -2.07
C PHE A 127 14.21 -12.39 -1.68
N PRO A 128 13.99 -13.24 -0.65
CA PRO A 128 12.63 -13.58 -0.21
C PRO A 128 11.83 -12.36 0.24
N LEU A 129 12.48 -11.45 0.96
CA LEU A 129 11.83 -10.19 1.40
C LEU A 129 11.46 -9.30 0.21
N ALA A 130 12.33 -9.19 -0.79
CA ALA A 130 12.06 -8.41 -2.00
C ALA A 130 10.83 -8.94 -2.76
N ILE A 131 10.72 -10.25 -2.92
CA ILE A 131 9.56 -10.89 -3.55
C ILE A 131 8.28 -10.65 -2.74
N THR A 132 8.35 -10.80 -1.43
CA THR A 132 7.22 -10.51 -0.53
C THR A 132 6.74 -9.06 -0.68
N LEU A 133 7.67 -8.10 -0.70
CA LEU A 133 7.33 -6.69 -0.89
C LEU A 133 6.72 -6.42 -2.28
N ALA A 134 7.20 -7.08 -3.34
CA ALA A 134 6.60 -6.98 -4.66
C ALA A 134 5.16 -7.49 -4.67
N ILE A 135 4.89 -8.64 -4.04
CA ILE A 135 3.54 -9.20 -3.90
C ILE A 135 2.63 -8.26 -3.10
N TYR A 136 3.12 -7.66 -2.02
CA TYR A 136 2.35 -6.69 -1.23
C TYR A 136 1.98 -5.45 -2.06
N GLY A 137 2.93 -4.90 -2.82
CA GLY A 137 2.66 -3.76 -3.70
C GLY A 137 1.56 -4.05 -4.71
N PHE A 138 1.59 -5.23 -5.32
CA PHE A 138 0.56 -5.68 -6.23
C PHE A 138 -0.81 -5.83 -5.54
N HIS A 139 -0.83 -6.49 -4.38
CA HIS A 139 -2.06 -6.67 -3.62
C HIS A 139 -2.70 -5.34 -3.22
N PHE A 140 -1.92 -4.38 -2.70
CA PHE A 140 -2.43 -3.06 -2.34
C PHE A 140 -3.02 -2.32 -3.54
N ARG A 141 -2.37 -2.37 -4.71
CA ARG A 141 -2.93 -1.76 -5.93
C ARG A 141 -4.27 -2.37 -6.32
N GLN A 142 -4.41 -3.69 -6.22
CA GLN A 142 -5.69 -4.35 -6.50
C GLN A 142 -6.77 -3.94 -5.51
N VAL A 143 -6.46 -3.88 -4.23
CA VAL A 143 -7.42 -3.45 -3.19
C VAL A 143 -7.84 -2.01 -3.42
N ILE A 144 -6.92 -1.11 -3.77
CA ILE A 144 -7.21 0.30 -4.07
C ILE A 144 -8.11 0.40 -5.30
N ALA A 145 -7.79 -0.30 -6.38
CA ALA A 145 -8.60 -0.31 -7.60
C ALA A 145 -10.04 -0.81 -7.38
N LEU A 146 -10.23 -1.77 -6.45
CA LEU A 146 -11.55 -2.32 -6.14
C LEU A 146 -12.38 -1.45 -5.18
N ARG A 147 -11.73 -0.68 -4.29
CA ARG A 147 -12.42 0.06 -3.22
C ARG A 147 -12.54 1.56 -3.47
N VAL A 148 -11.68 2.12 -4.28
CA VAL A 148 -11.56 3.57 -4.49
C VAL A 148 -11.82 3.95 -5.96
N GLY A 149 -11.79 2.97 -6.89
CA GLY A 149 -12.24 3.12 -8.29
C GLY A 149 -13.73 3.00 -8.37
#